data_ce579ab4fd42c9c668abeaa9f294e840
#
_entry.id   ce579ab4fd42c9c668abeaa9f294e840
#
_cell.length_a   1.000
_cell.length_b   1.000
_cell.length_c   1.000
_cell.angle_alpha   90.00
_cell.angle_beta   90.00
_cell.angle_gamma   90.00
#
_symmetry.space_group_name_H-M   'P 1'
#
loop_
_entity.id
_entity.type
_entity.pdbx_description
1 polymer ?
#
loop_
_entity_poly.entity_id
_entity_poly.type
_entity_poly.pdbx_seq_one_letter_code
_entity_poly.pdbx_strand_id
1 'polypeptide(L)'
;MEATEKSIPKRRSQAEKVGKHKYELQVLHRLEGRMERIEQMQRIIFHGLEGYFKFERPLVEKVATESEMDLAVVSAIYEAGSGGVLAKDIVGKLPWHALEKHRILRIVNRVNRNISEAFGRTIIEKRGKKWAFTDFGVEIWGKTEEDQEEFAIGIKRNLPGELE
;
A
#
# COMPACT_ATOMS: atom_id res chain seq x y z
N MET A 1 -9.42 -56.16 -42.35
CA MET A 1 -10.44 -55.66 -41.40
C MET A 1 -9.70 -54.83 -40.33
N GLU A 2 -9.62 -53.52 -40.56
CA GLU A 2 -8.99 -52.61 -39.60
C GLU A 2 -10.07 -52.07 -38.68
N ALA A 3 -9.93 -52.35 -37.39
CA ALA A 3 -10.77 -51.81 -36.35
C ALA A 3 -10.32 -50.40 -35.99
N THR A 4 -11.07 -49.41 -36.45
CA THR A 4 -10.88 -48.00 -36.05
C THR A 4 -11.33 -47.82 -34.59
N GLU A 5 -10.36 -47.75 -33.66
CA GLU A 5 -10.61 -47.31 -32.28
C GLU A 5 -11.02 -45.84 -32.29
N LYS A 6 -12.32 -45.58 -32.10
CA LYS A 6 -12.86 -44.27 -31.81
C LYS A 6 -12.45 -43.87 -30.39
N SER A 7 -11.45 -42.98 -30.25
CA SER A 7 -11.12 -42.40 -28.97
C SER A 7 -12.27 -41.55 -28.42
N ILE A 8 -12.86 -42.02 -27.33
CA ILE A 8 -13.91 -41.31 -26.59
C ILE A 8 -13.27 -40.11 -25.91
N PRO A 9 -13.74 -38.88 -26.16
CA PRO A 9 -13.18 -37.70 -25.46
C PRO A 9 -13.48 -37.83 -23.96
N LYS A 10 -12.44 -37.87 -23.14
CA LYS A 10 -12.55 -37.88 -21.69
C LYS A 10 -13.34 -36.64 -21.24
N ARG A 11 -14.57 -36.84 -20.77
CA ARG A 11 -15.35 -35.78 -20.11
C ARG A 11 -14.59 -35.32 -18.90
N ARG A 12 -14.08 -34.07 -18.90
CA ARG A 12 -13.52 -33.43 -17.73
C ARG A 12 -14.56 -33.46 -16.62
N SER A 13 -14.13 -33.85 -15.41
CA SER A 13 -15.03 -33.95 -14.28
C SER A 13 -15.61 -32.57 -13.94
N GLN A 14 -16.85 -32.54 -13.43
CA GLN A 14 -17.46 -31.28 -12.95
C GLN A 14 -16.60 -30.57 -11.91
N ALA A 15 -15.89 -31.31 -11.07
CA ALA A 15 -14.96 -30.78 -10.06
C ALA A 15 -13.79 -30.01 -10.68
N GLU A 16 -13.23 -30.47 -11.82
CA GLU A 16 -12.17 -29.72 -12.54
C GLU A 16 -12.68 -28.41 -13.13
N LYS A 17 -13.94 -28.40 -13.63
CA LYS A 17 -14.56 -27.18 -14.16
C LYS A 17 -14.80 -26.14 -13.06
N VAL A 18 -15.29 -26.57 -11.90
CA VAL A 18 -15.53 -25.70 -10.73
C VAL A 18 -14.21 -25.16 -10.18
N GLY A 19 -13.18 -26.00 -10.09
CA GLY A 19 -11.86 -25.57 -9.64
C GLY A 19 -11.23 -24.52 -10.57
N LYS A 20 -11.35 -24.72 -11.89
CA LYS A 20 -10.87 -23.76 -12.88
C LYS A 20 -11.59 -22.42 -12.78
N HIS A 21 -12.90 -22.43 -12.66
CA HIS A 21 -13.71 -21.21 -12.55
C HIS A 21 -13.39 -20.44 -11.27
N LYS A 22 -13.22 -21.12 -10.13
CA LYS A 22 -12.80 -20.51 -8.88
C LYS A 22 -11.42 -19.84 -9.00
N TYR A 23 -10.48 -20.48 -9.69
CA TYR A 23 -9.16 -19.92 -9.95
C TYR A 23 -9.23 -18.68 -10.84
N GLU A 24 -10.03 -18.73 -11.91
CA GLU A 24 -10.25 -17.60 -12.82
C GLU A 24 -10.84 -16.38 -12.07
N LEU A 25 -11.82 -16.59 -11.20
CA LEU A 25 -12.38 -15.53 -10.36
C LEU A 25 -11.35 -14.93 -9.40
N GLN A 26 -10.49 -15.75 -8.80
CA GLN A 26 -9.42 -15.25 -7.93
C GLN A 26 -8.40 -14.42 -8.72
N VAL A 27 -8.08 -14.81 -9.94
CA VAL A 27 -7.18 -14.05 -10.82
C VAL A 27 -7.80 -12.72 -11.21
N LEU A 28 -9.08 -12.71 -11.60
CA LEU A 28 -9.82 -11.50 -11.94
C LEU A 28 -9.85 -10.51 -10.76
N HIS A 29 -10.20 -10.97 -9.57
CA HIS A 29 -10.24 -10.13 -8.37
C HIS A 29 -8.87 -9.53 -8.04
N ARG A 30 -7.80 -10.31 -8.26
CA ARG A 30 -6.42 -9.80 -8.08
C ARG A 30 -6.06 -8.76 -9.14
N LEU A 31 -6.51 -8.93 -10.38
CA LEU A 31 -6.29 -7.97 -11.46
C LEU A 31 -7.06 -6.67 -11.22
N GLU A 32 -8.33 -6.75 -10.78
CA GLU A 32 -9.14 -5.59 -10.42
C GLU A 32 -8.44 -4.77 -9.32
N GLY A 33 -7.98 -5.38 -8.23
CA GLY A 33 -7.25 -4.69 -7.19
C GLY A 33 -5.91 -4.09 -7.63
N ARG A 34 -5.28 -4.66 -8.66
CA ARG A 34 -4.07 -4.05 -9.27
C ARG A 34 -4.42 -2.85 -10.16
N MET A 35 -5.50 -2.94 -10.91
CA MET A 35 -5.98 -1.82 -11.74
C MET A 35 -6.37 -0.61 -10.89
N GLU A 36 -7.15 -0.82 -9.83
CA GLU A 36 -7.49 0.25 -8.89
C GLU A 36 -6.23 0.93 -8.31
N ARG A 37 -5.22 0.15 -7.98
CA ARG A 37 -3.94 0.66 -7.48
C ARG A 37 -3.21 1.49 -8.52
N ILE A 38 -3.17 1.03 -9.76
CA ILE A 38 -2.55 1.77 -10.88
C ILE A 38 -3.28 3.11 -11.11
N GLU A 39 -4.60 3.13 -11.09
CA GLU A 39 -5.39 4.34 -11.24
C GLU A 39 -5.12 5.34 -10.10
N GLN A 40 -5.01 4.85 -8.87
CA GLN A 40 -4.68 5.69 -7.72
C GLN A 40 -3.24 6.24 -7.82
N MET A 41 -2.28 5.42 -8.26
CA MET A 41 -0.91 5.86 -8.50
C MET A 41 -0.85 6.94 -9.60
N GLN A 42 -1.61 6.76 -10.68
CA GLN A 42 -1.70 7.76 -11.75
C GLN A 42 -2.24 9.09 -11.24
N ARG A 43 -3.25 9.08 -10.38
CA ARG A 43 -3.78 10.30 -9.74
C ARG A 43 -2.72 10.99 -8.89
N ILE A 44 -1.98 10.25 -8.07
CA ILE A 44 -0.90 10.79 -7.24
C ILE A 44 0.18 11.43 -8.12
N ILE A 45 0.62 10.74 -9.17
CA ILE A 45 1.64 11.25 -10.11
C ILE A 45 1.12 12.51 -10.81
N PHE A 46 -0.13 12.49 -11.26
CA PHE A 46 -0.73 13.63 -11.95
C PHE A 46 -0.82 14.87 -11.05
N HIS A 47 -1.29 14.71 -9.81
CA HIS A 47 -1.31 15.80 -8.83
C HIS A 47 0.10 16.26 -8.44
N GLY A 48 1.09 15.36 -8.40
CA GLY A 48 2.48 15.72 -8.16
C GLY A 48 3.13 16.52 -9.29
N LEU A 49 2.74 16.25 -10.54
CA LEU A 49 3.24 16.97 -11.73
C LEU A 49 2.65 18.37 -11.86
N GLU A 50 1.50 18.66 -11.26
CA GLU A 50 0.90 20.01 -11.24
C GLU A 50 1.63 20.99 -10.30
N GLY A 51 2.82 20.62 -9.81
CA GLY A 51 3.70 21.47 -9.00
C GLY A 51 3.25 21.67 -7.53
N TYR A 52 2.16 21.06 -7.14
CA TYR A 52 1.63 21.09 -5.79
C TYR A 52 1.63 19.68 -5.24
N PHE A 53 2.65 19.30 -4.47
CA PHE A 53 2.70 18.04 -3.75
C PHE A 53 1.64 17.98 -2.64
N LYS A 54 0.38 17.99 -3.02
CA LYS A 54 -0.72 17.65 -2.13
C LYS A 54 -0.89 16.13 -2.16
N PHE A 55 -0.04 15.42 -1.44
CA PHE A 55 -0.33 14.02 -1.14
C PHE A 55 -1.47 14.00 -0.14
N GLU A 56 -2.69 13.79 -0.63
CA GLU A 56 -3.80 13.54 0.26
C GLU A 56 -3.54 12.24 1.01
N ARG A 57 -3.39 12.32 2.32
CA ARG A 57 -3.13 11.17 3.20
C ARG A 57 -4.06 9.99 2.90
N PRO A 58 -5.40 10.16 2.71
CA PRO A 58 -6.28 9.04 2.37
C PRO A 58 -5.90 8.32 1.08
N LEU A 59 -5.29 9.01 0.13
CA LEU A 59 -4.85 8.42 -1.12
C LEU A 59 -3.57 7.61 -0.92
N VAL A 60 -2.63 8.13 -0.14
CA VAL A 60 -1.39 7.41 0.23
C VAL A 60 -1.74 6.16 1.03
N GLU A 61 -2.67 6.26 1.99
CA GLU A 61 -3.16 5.12 2.76
C GLU A 61 -3.74 4.03 1.86
N LYS A 62 -4.58 4.37 0.88
CA LYS A 62 -5.15 3.40 -0.08
C LYS A 62 -4.09 2.73 -0.96
N VAL A 63 -3.04 3.45 -1.35
CA VAL A 63 -1.93 2.86 -2.11
C VAL A 63 -1.08 1.96 -1.23
N ALA A 64 -0.78 2.40 -0.02
CA ALA A 64 0.11 1.69 0.89
C ALA A 64 -0.50 0.41 1.46
N THR A 65 -1.80 0.43 1.81
CA THR A 65 -2.45 -0.60 2.62
C THR A 65 -3.51 -1.39 1.84
N GLU A 66 -3.61 -2.68 2.12
CA GLU A 66 -4.60 -3.59 1.53
C GLU A 66 -5.70 -3.96 2.54
N SER A 67 -5.52 -3.63 3.81
CA SER A 67 -6.45 -3.98 4.89
C SER A 67 -6.36 -2.99 6.05
N GLU A 68 -7.41 -2.96 6.87
CA GLU A 68 -7.40 -2.19 8.13
C GLU A 68 -6.26 -2.58 9.07
N MET A 69 -5.85 -3.84 9.03
CA MET A 69 -4.72 -4.32 9.82
C MET A 69 -3.40 -3.70 9.34
N ASP A 70 -3.20 -3.54 8.03
CA ASP A 70 -2.03 -2.86 7.47
C ASP A 70 -2.00 -1.42 7.93
N LEU A 71 -3.14 -0.73 7.79
CA LEU A 71 -3.28 0.67 8.20
C LEU A 71 -2.96 0.85 9.70
N ALA A 72 -3.50 -0.02 10.55
CA ALA A 72 -3.26 0.05 11.99
C ALA A 72 -1.78 -0.21 12.35
N VAL A 73 -1.10 -1.16 11.68
CA VAL A 73 0.33 -1.39 11.88
C VAL A 73 1.15 -0.18 11.44
N VAL A 74 0.85 0.39 10.28
CA VAL A 74 1.55 1.57 9.76
C VAL A 74 1.34 2.77 10.67
N SER A 75 0.11 3.02 11.11
CA SER A 75 -0.22 4.10 12.06
C SER A 75 0.52 3.93 13.40
N ALA A 76 0.58 2.71 13.94
CA ALA A 76 1.31 2.44 15.18
C ALA A 76 2.84 2.70 15.04
N ILE A 77 3.42 2.44 13.86
CA ILE A 77 4.82 2.76 13.57
C ILE A 77 5.00 4.28 13.44
N TYR A 78 4.07 4.96 12.77
CA TYR A 78 4.12 6.41 12.59
C TYR A 78 4.03 7.16 13.92
N GLU A 79 3.07 6.80 14.79
CA GLU A 79 2.88 7.37 16.11
C GLU A 79 4.09 7.20 17.05
N ALA A 80 4.92 6.19 16.81
CA ALA A 80 6.13 5.99 17.58
C ALA A 80 7.24 7.00 17.26
N GLY A 81 7.07 7.79 16.20
CA GLY A 81 7.99 8.85 15.79
C GLY A 81 9.38 8.34 15.39
N SER A 82 10.36 9.25 15.44
CA SER A 82 11.75 8.98 15.02
C SER A 82 12.46 7.90 15.83
N GLY A 83 12.02 7.67 17.07
CA GLY A 83 12.58 6.64 17.95
C GLY A 83 12.26 5.21 17.52
N GLY A 84 11.25 5.04 16.67
CA GLY A 84 10.77 3.75 16.18
C GLY A 84 10.19 2.84 17.27
N VAL A 85 9.58 1.74 16.85
CA VAL A 85 8.84 0.81 17.70
C VAL A 85 9.28 -0.62 17.48
N LEU A 86 9.29 -1.43 18.54
CA LEU A 86 9.55 -2.87 18.43
C LEU A 86 8.29 -3.59 17.94
N ALA A 87 8.47 -4.66 17.16
CA ALA A 87 7.35 -5.47 16.69
C ALA A 87 6.43 -6.00 17.81
N LYS A 88 7.00 -6.32 18.97
CA LYS A 88 6.23 -6.75 20.15
C LYS A 88 5.30 -5.65 20.70
N ASP A 89 5.75 -4.40 20.64
CA ASP A 89 5.01 -3.26 21.16
C ASP A 89 3.89 -2.85 20.18
N ILE A 90 4.10 -3.05 18.87
CA ILE A 90 3.05 -2.91 17.86
C ILE A 90 1.93 -3.91 18.15
N VAL A 91 2.29 -5.20 18.34
CA VAL A 91 1.31 -6.25 18.67
C VAL A 91 0.51 -5.91 19.93
N GLY A 92 1.16 -5.35 20.95
CA GLY A 92 0.49 -4.96 22.20
C GLY A 92 -0.47 -3.79 22.09
N LYS A 93 -0.32 -2.93 21.08
CA LYS A 93 -1.19 -1.77 20.85
C LYS A 93 -2.41 -2.08 19.98
N LEU A 94 -2.39 -3.19 19.24
CA LEU A 94 -3.43 -3.51 18.28
C LEU A 94 -4.51 -4.38 18.91
N PRO A 95 -5.79 -4.20 18.52
CA PRO A 95 -6.92 -4.94 19.08
C PRO A 95 -6.93 -6.42 18.70
N TRP A 96 -6.08 -6.84 17.79
CA TRP A 96 -6.00 -8.23 17.31
C TRP A 96 -5.01 -9.05 18.16
N HIS A 97 -5.48 -9.72 19.18
CA HIS A 97 -4.67 -10.56 20.09
C HIS A 97 -3.89 -11.71 19.41
N ALA A 98 -4.21 -12.02 18.16
CA ALA A 98 -3.57 -13.08 17.38
C ALA A 98 -2.50 -12.58 16.39
N LEU A 99 -2.06 -11.32 16.48
CA LEU A 99 -1.07 -10.80 15.57
C LEU A 99 0.34 -11.24 15.98
N GLU A 100 0.94 -12.11 15.20
CA GLU A 100 2.29 -12.60 15.45
C GLU A 100 3.34 -11.64 14.86
N LYS A 101 4.53 -11.59 15.49
CA LYS A 101 5.64 -10.70 15.07
C LYS A 101 6.02 -10.85 13.59
N HIS A 102 5.96 -12.07 13.06
CA HIS A 102 6.29 -12.30 11.65
C HIS A 102 5.25 -11.71 10.69
N ARG A 103 4.00 -11.52 11.13
CA ARG A 103 2.98 -10.82 10.35
C ARG A 103 3.32 -9.33 10.19
N ILE A 104 3.86 -8.69 11.23
CA ILE A 104 4.35 -7.31 11.14
C ILE A 104 5.36 -7.16 10.00
N LEU A 105 6.34 -8.05 9.92
CA LEU A 105 7.32 -8.04 8.83
C LEU A 105 6.67 -8.17 7.46
N ARG A 106 5.69 -9.06 7.31
CA ARG A 106 4.97 -9.24 6.04
C ARG A 106 4.18 -8.00 5.65
N ILE A 107 3.52 -7.36 6.62
CA ILE A 107 2.76 -6.12 6.41
C ILE A 107 3.72 -5.01 5.99
N VAL A 108 4.79 -4.77 6.72
CA VAL A 108 5.79 -3.75 6.39
C VAL A 108 6.39 -3.96 5.00
N ASN A 109 6.74 -5.20 4.65
CA ASN A 109 7.27 -5.51 3.32
C ASN A 109 6.24 -5.25 2.22
N ARG A 110 4.97 -5.57 2.45
CA ARG A 110 3.88 -5.30 1.50
C ARG A 110 3.67 -3.82 1.30
N VAL A 111 3.54 -3.06 2.39
CA VAL A 111 3.37 -1.61 2.38
C VAL A 111 4.54 -0.93 1.66
N ASN A 112 5.77 -1.28 2.01
CA ASN A 112 6.95 -0.74 1.35
C ASN A 112 7.00 -1.07 -0.13
N ARG A 113 6.61 -2.29 -0.53
CA ARG A 113 6.53 -2.66 -1.93
C ARG A 113 5.51 -1.81 -2.67
N ASN A 114 4.29 -1.68 -2.12
CA ASN A 114 3.22 -0.92 -2.75
C ASN A 114 3.63 0.56 -2.94
N ILE A 115 4.25 1.16 -1.94
CA ILE A 115 4.75 2.53 -2.03
C ILE A 115 5.97 2.63 -2.96
N SER A 116 6.87 1.67 -2.93
CA SER A 116 8.05 1.68 -3.81
C SER A 116 7.66 1.52 -5.29
N GLU A 117 6.61 0.77 -5.60
CA GLU A 117 6.05 0.69 -6.95
C GLU A 117 5.51 2.05 -7.43
N ALA A 118 4.96 2.87 -6.52
CA ALA A 118 4.40 4.18 -6.84
C ALA A 118 5.45 5.31 -6.87
N PHE A 119 6.38 5.30 -5.92
CA PHE A 119 7.27 6.44 -5.66
C PHE A 119 8.76 6.11 -5.79
N GLY A 120 9.12 4.86 -6.04
CA GLY A 120 10.51 4.41 -6.10
C GLY A 120 11.24 4.42 -4.74
N ARG A 121 10.53 4.63 -3.62
CA ARG A 121 11.08 4.76 -2.27
C ARG A 121 10.23 3.99 -1.27
N THR A 122 10.82 3.63 -0.14
CA THR A 122 10.13 2.99 0.98
C THR A 122 9.78 4.00 2.07
N ILE A 123 8.68 3.78 2.79
CA ILE A 123 8.25 4.65 3.89
C ILE A 123 8.63 4.13 5.27
N ILE A 124 8.92 2.85 5.41
CA ILE A 124 9.28 2.23 6.68
C ILE A 124 10.63 1.56 6.54
N GLU A 125 11.51 1.81 7.48
CA GLU A 125 12.82 1.18 7.57
C GLU A 125 13.04 0.48 8.90
N LYS A 126 14.03 -0.40 8.93
CA LYS A 126 14.44 -1.08 10.15
C LYS A 126 15.67 -0.42 10.73
N ARG A 127 15.53 0.18 11.91
CA ARG A 127 16.63 0.77 12.70
C ARG A 127 16.98 -0.18 13.85
N GLY A 128 17.95 -1.06 13.60
CA GLY A 128 18.30 -2.13 14.56
C GLY A 128 17.15 -3.13 14.73
N LYS A 129 16.55 -3.18 15.94
CA LYS A 129 15.39 -4.06 16.23
C LYS A 129 14.04 -3.36 16.10
N LYS A 130 14.02 -2.05 15.82
CA LYS A 130 12.83 -1.22 15.74
C LYS A 130 12.43 -0.92 14.31
N TRP A 131 11.15 -0.65 14.10
CA TRP A 131 10.60 -0.12 12.86
C TRP A 131 10.36 1.36 13.03
N ALA A 132 10.77 2.17 12.04
CA ALA A 132 10.57 3.60 12.03
C ALA A 132 10.22 4.08 10.63
N PHE A 133 9.56 5.23 10.53
CA PHE A 133 9.35 5.88 9.26
C PHE A 133 10.67 6.47 8.74
N THR A 134 10.85 6.42 7.41
CA THR A 134 11.88 7.19 6.72
C THR A 134 11.47 8.65 6.66
N ASP A 135 12.40 9.57 6.38
CA ASP A 135 12.08 11.00 6.22
C ASP A 135 11.04 11.21 5.12
N PHE A 136 11.18 10.49 4.00
CA PHE A 136 10.20 10.47 2.94
C PHE A 136 8.82 9.95 3.41
N GLY A 137 8.82 8.90 4.22
CA GLY A 137 7.60 8.34 4.78
C GLY A 137 6.88 9.34 5.70
N VAL A 138 7.62 10.05 6.55
CA VAL A 138 7.07 11.13 7.39
C VAL A 138 6.48 12.23 6.52
N GLU A 139 7.16 12.62 5.46
CA GLU A 139 6.70 13.65 4.55
C GLU A 139 5.34 13.32 3.90
N ILE A 140 5.17 12.11 3.36
CA ILE A 140 3.95 11.76 2.63
C ILE A 140 2.81 11.27 3.53
N TRP A 141 3.11 10.72 4.71
CA TRP A 141 2.10 10.18 5.65
C TRP A 141 1.64 11.20 6.67
N GLY A 142 2.51 12.12 7.07
CA GLY A 142 2.28 13.07 8.15
C GLY A 142 1.49 14.31 7.77
N LYS A 143 1.26 14.56 6.48
CA LYS A 143 0.53 15.76 6.04
C LYS A 143 -0.96 15.60 6.30
N THR A 144 -1.46 16.25 7.34
CA THR A 144 -2.90 16.49 7.54
C THR A 144 -3.36 17.65 6.65
N GLU A 145 -4.69 17.84 6.49
CA GLU A 145 -5.21 18.99 5.75
C GLU A 145 -4.72 20.33 6.35
N GLU A 146 -4.60 20.40 7.66
CA GLU A 146 -4.07 21.57 8.38
C GLU A 146 -2.60 21.86 8.04
N ASP A 147 -1.75 20.83 8.01
CA ASP A 147 -0.34 20.95 7.61
C ASP A 147 -0.20 21.40 6.14
N GLN A 148 -1.14 21.02 5.29
CA GLN A 148 -1.17 21.45 3.88
C GLN A 148 -1.54 22.92 3.71
N GLU A 149 -2.46 23.44 4.54
CA GLU A 149 -2.81 24.85 4.56
C GLU A 149 -1.67 25.72 5.06
N GLU A 150 -0.98 25.32 6.14
CA GLU A 150 0.21 26.03 6.62
C GLU A 150 1.33 26.05 5.60
N PHE A 151 1.57 24.93 4.90
CA PHE A 151 2.58 24.86 3.84
C PHE A 151 2.22 25.74 2.64
N ALA A 152 0.95 25.75 2.23
CA ALA A 152 0.47 26.61 1.15
C ALA A 152 0.58 28.10 1.50
N ILE A 153 0.32 28.46 2.76
CA ILE A 153 0.48 29.82 3.29
C ILE A 153 1.98 30.18 3.33
N GLY A 154 2.85 29.25 3.74
CA GLY A 154 4.30 29.42 3.75
C GLY A 154 4.90 29.66 2.37
N ILE A 155 4.42 28.97 1.34
CA ILE A 155 4.84 29.19 -0.05
C ILE A 155 4.40 30.57 -0.53
N LYS A 156 3.17 30.99 -0.26
CA LYS A 156 2.67 32.33 -0.64
C LYS A 156 3.47 33.46 0.00
N ARG A 157 3.99 33.27 1.23
CA ARG A 157 4.84 34.26 1.92
C ARG A 157 6.26 34.33 1.38
N ASN A 158 6.75 33.27 0.77
CA ASN A 158 8.14 33.15 0.27
C ASN A 158 8.26 33.34 -1.25
N LEU A 159 7.16 33.58 -1.96
CA LEU A 159 7.25 34.03 -3.35
C LEU A 159 7.85 35.43 -3.36
N PRO A 160 8.96 35.66 -4.09
CA PRO A 160 9.48 37.03 -4.27
C PRO A 160 8.37 37.86 -4.86
N GLY A 161 8.07 38.97 -4.19
CA GLY A 161 6.97 39.86 -4.54
C GLY A 161 6.98 40.18 -6.02
N GLU A 162 5.83 40.20 -6.62
CA GLU A 162 5.62 40.71 -7.95
C GLU A 162 6.29 42.10 -8.02
N LEU A 163 7.28 42.20 -8.91
CA LEU A 163 7.90 43.45 -9.23
C LEU A 163 6.84 44.34 -9.84
N GLU A 164 6.44 45.38 -9.09
CA GLU A 164 5.71 46.52 -9.64
C GLU A 164 6.50 47.23 -10.77
#